data_456bde84df46ddb7999a00d4563d6680
#
_entry.id   456bde84df46ddb7999a00d4563d6680
#
_cell.length_a   1.000
_cell.length_b   1.000
_cell.length_c   1.000
_cell.angle_alpha   90.00
_cell.angle_beta   90.00
_cell.angle_gamma   90.00
#
_symmetry.space_group_name_H-M   'P 1'
#
loop_
_entity.id
_entity.type
_entity.pdbx_description
1 polymer ?
#
loop_
_entity_poly.entity_id
_entity_poly.type
_entity_poly.pdbx_seq_one_letter_code
_entity_poly.pdbx_strand_id
1 'polypeptide(L)'
;MTDAAGGWPPNAAAGITVINQAEYDRDRLKLQALKVLRPQPVFTFGSFEPLLGPIIIDRFAPDWIIVGGESGPKAREMDADWARSIQDQCARH
;
A
#
# COMPACT_ATOMS: atom_id res chain seq x y z
N MET A 1 0.35 -13.51 -7.45
CA MET A 1 0.24 -14.25 -8.71
C MET A 1 1.54 -14.15 -9.50
N THR A 2 2.29 -15.22 -9.51
CA THR A 2 3.50 -15.33 -10.32
C THR A 2 3.29 -16.42 -11.36
N ASP A 3 3.99 -16.32 -12.48
CA ASP A 3 3.94 -17.38 -13.49
C ASP A 3 4.81 -18.59 -13.07
N ALA A 4 4.82 -19.62 -13.90
CA ALA A 4 5.57 -20.84 -13.62
C ALA A 4 7.08 -20.61 -13.55
N ALA A 5 7.58 -19.53 -14.11
CA ALA A 5 9.00 -19.16 -14.02
C ALA A 5 9.34 -18.41 -12.74
N GLY A 6 8.35 -18.15 -11.89
CA GLY A 6 8.55 -17.49 -10.61
C GLY A 6 8.58 -15.98 -10.64
N GLY A 7 8.44 -15.37 -11.82
CA GLY A 7 8.40 -13.93 -11.95
C GLY A 7 6.98 -13.38 -11.90
N TRP A 8 6.86 -12.07 -11.67
CA TRP A 8 5.59 -11.36 -11.75
C TRP A 8 5.32 -11.00 -13.22
N PRO A 9 4.08 -11.09 -13.69
CA PRO A 9 3.78 -10.67 -15.06
C PRO A 9 4.24 -9.23 -15.30
N PRO A 10 5.00 -8.94 -16.37
CA PRO A 10 5.63 -7.62 -16.56
C PRO A 10 4.64 -6.50 -16.84
N ASN A 11 3.39 -6.82 -17.18
CA ASN A 11 2.36 -5.81 -17.44
C ASN A 11 1.35 -5.72 -16.31
N ALA A 12 1.66 -6.28 -15.14
CA ALA A 12 0.75 -6.28 -14.00
C ALA A 12 1.35 -5.51 -12.83
N ALA A 13 0.52 -4.71 -12.17
CA ALA A 13 0.88 -4.04 -10.92
C ALA A 13 0.62 -4.97 -9.75
N ALA A 14 1.31 -4.75 -8.64
CA ALA A 14 1.11 -5.48 -7.39
C ALA A 14 0.71 -4.51 -6.30
N GLY A 15 -0.31 -4.85 -5.53
CA GLY A 15 -0.80 -3.96 -4.49
C GLY A 15 -1.18 -4.67 -3.20
N ILE A 16 -1.30 -3.88 -2.15
CA ILE A 16 -1.82 -4.31 -0.86
C ILE A 16 -2.98 -3.39 -0.47
N THR A 17 -3.91 -3.93 0.32
CA THR A 17 -5.00 -3.15 0.89
C THR A 17 -4.89 -3.25 2.40
N VAL A 18 -4.72 -2.12 3.08
CA VAL A 18 -4.51 -2.09 4.53
C VAL A 18 -5.33 -0.97 5.16
N ILE A 19 -5.73 -1.15 6.40
CA ILE A 19 -6.55 -0.17 7.12
C ILE A 19 -5.82 0.44 8.32
N ASN A 20 -4.71 -0.16 8.76
CA ASN A 20 -3.96 0.33 9.92
C ASN A 20 -2.50 -0.09 9.83
N GLN A 21 -1.72 0.36 10.82
CA GLN A 21 -0.28 0.10 10.85
C GLN A 21 0.06 -1.38 10.89
N ALA A 22 -0.68 -2.16 11.67
CA ALA A 22 -0.39 -3.59 11.80
C ALA A 22 -0.53 -4.32 10.47
N GLU A 23 -1.56 -3.98 9.69
CA GLU A 23 -1.75 -4.58 8.37
C GLU A 23 -0.67 -4.11 7.39
N TYR A 24 -0.29 -2.83 7.47
CA TYR A 24 0.76 -2.31 6.61
C TYR A 24 2.09 -3.01 6.89
N ASP A 25 2.45 -3.15 8.15
CA ASP A 25 3.71 -3.81 8.54
C ASP A 25 3.78 -5.25 8.05
N ARG A 26 2.64 -5.95 8.11
CA ARG A 26 2.54 -7.33 7.63
C ARG A 26 2.63 -7.41 6.11
N ASP A 27 1.85 -6.58 5.41
CA ASP A 27 1.63 -6.75 3.97
C ASP A 27 2.68 -6.06 3.12
N ARG A 28 3.35 -5.01 3.62
CA ARG A 28 4.43 -4.36 2.87
C ARG A 28 5.57 -5.32 2.55
N LEU A 29 5.76 -6.33 3.37
CA LEU A 29 6.80 -7.33 3.13
C LEU A 29 6.56 -8.12 1.84
N LYS A 30 5.30 -8.29 1.46
CA LYS A 30 4.95 -8.94 0.19
C LYS A 30 5.42 -8.11 -0.99
N LEU A 31 5.24 -6.80 -0.93
CA LEU A 31 5.69 -5.91 -2.01
C LEU A 31 7.22 -5.85 -2.07
N GLN A 32 7.89 -5.82 -0.91
CA GLN A 32 9.34 -5.84 -0.85
C GLN A 32 9.91 -7.10 -1.51
N ALA A 33 9.31 -8.25 -1.23
CA ALA A 33 9.74 -9.53 -1.79
C ALA A 33 9.64 -9.55 -3.32
N LEU A 34 8.65 -8.86 -3.88
CA LEU A 34 8.47 -8.82 -5.33
C LEU A 34 9.57 -8.02 -6.04
N LYS A 35 10.28 -7.15 -5.33
CA LYS A 35 11.35 -6.33 -5.94
C LYS A 35 12.58 -7.15 -6.34
N VAL A 36 12.75 -8.34 -5.79
CA VAL A 36 13.87 -9.21 -6.18
C VAL A 36 13.49 -10.18 -7.28
N LEU A 37 12.23 -10.21 -7.69
CA LEU A 37 11.79 -11.05 -8.80
C LEU A 37 12.19 -10.44 -10.16
N ARG A 38 12.32 -11.29 -11.15
CA ARG A 38 12.56 -10.89 -12.55
C ARG A 38 11.64 -11.71 -13.45
N PRO A 39 10.68 -11.09 -14.16
CA PRO A 39 10.39 -9.65 -14.13
C PRO A 39 9.71 -9.18 -12.86
N GLN A 40 9.82 -7.89 -12.60
CA GLN A 40 9.15 -7.22 -11.49
C GLN A 40 7.76 -6.76 -11.90
N PRO A 41 6.87 -6.44 -10.92
CA PRO A 41 5.64 -5.71 -11.22
C PRO A 41 5.92 -4.41 -11.95
N VAL A 42 4.98 -3.97 -12.78
CA VAL A 42 5.11 -2.71 -13.52
C VAL A 42 5.16 -1.52 -12.55
N PHE A 43 4.41 -1.58 -11.45
CA PHE A 43 4.55 -0.70 -10.29
C PHE A 43 3.90 -1.37 -9.08
N THR A 44 4.18 -0.84 -7.89
CA THR A 44 3.53 -1.30 -6.66
C THR A 44 2.61 -0.21 -6.13
N PHE A 45 1.55 -0.60 -5.43
CA PHE A 45 0.63 0.36 -4.84
C PHE A 45 0.08 -0.12 -3.50
N GLY A 46 -0.35 0.83 -2.67
CA GLY A 46 -1.09 0.56 -1.46
C GLY A 46 -2.44 1.25 -1.52
N SER A 47 -3.51 0.52 -1.18
CA SER A 47 -4.84 1.09 -1.01
C SER A 47 -5.13 1.14 0.48
N PHE A 48 -5.14 2.36 1.03
CA PHE A 48 -5.41 2.61 2.44
C PHE A 48 -6.88 3.05 2.57
N GLU A 49 -7.76 2.10 2.29
CA GLU A 49 -9.20 2.33 2.27
C GLU A 49 -9.95 1.17 2.93
N PRO A 50 -10.73 1.44 3.98
CA PRO A 50 -10.79 2.69 4.72
C PRO A 50 -9.54 2.90 5.57
N LEU A 51 -9.08 4.15 5.70
CA LEU A 51 -7.95 4.47 6.58
C LEU A 51 -8.49 4.66 7.99
N LEU A 52 -8.15 3.76 8.89
CA LEU A 52 -8.72 3.71 10.24
C LEU A 52 -7.69 3.93 11.34
N GLY A 53 -6.52 4.41 11.00
CA GLY A 53 -5.47 4.76 11.95
C GLY A 53 -4.31 5.42 11.26
N PRO A 54 -3.40 6.03 12.02
CA PRO A 54 -2.18 6.60 11.44
C PRO A 54 -1.27 5.48 10.93
N ILE A 55 -0.60 5.73 9.81
CA ILE A 55 0.34 4.77 9.23
C ILE A 55 1.67 5.47 8.98
N ILE A 56 2.73 4.91 9.51
CA ILE A 56 4.10 5.34 9.22
C ILE A 56 4.63 4.45 8.10
N ILE A 57 4.98 5.09 7.00
CA ILE A 57 5.59 4.45 5.85
C ILE A 57 7.09 4.54 6.07
N ASP A 58 7.70 3.47 6.49
CA ASP A 58 9.10 3.45 6.86
C ASP A 58 10.01 3.57 5.62
N ARG A 59 11.07 2.82 5.57
CA ARG A 59 12.09 2.86 4.51
C ARG A 59 11.57 2.43 3.15
N PHE A 60 10.54 1.59 3.14
CA PHE A 60 9.95 1.09 1.91
C PHE A 60 8.55 1.68 1.75
N ALA A 61 8.31 2.31 0.60
CA ALA A 61 7.00 2.80 0.23
C ALA A 61 6.57 2.19 -1.10
N PRO A 62 5.29 1.89 -1.27
CA PRO A 62 4.77 1.58 -2.60
C PRO A 62 4.99 2.76 -3.54
N ASP A 63 5.00 2.49 -4.85
CA ASP A 63 5.15 3.55 -5.85
C ASP A 63 3.95 4.51 -5.85
N TRP A 64 2.78 4.01 -5.43
CA TRP A 64 1.54 4.76 -5.43
C TRP A 64 0.73 4.42 -4.19
N ILE A 65 0.12 5.42 -3.57
CA ILE A 65 -0.75 5.21 -2.40
C ILE A 65 -2.08 5.91 -2.65
N ILE A 66 -3.17 5.15 -2.43
CA ILE A 66 -4.54 5.65 -2.50
C ILE A 66 -5.07 5.69 -1.08
N VAL A 67 -5.67 6.80 -0.69
CA VAL A 67 -6.23 6.97 0.66
C VAL A 67 -7.71 7.32 0.55
N GLY A 68 -8.52 6.68 1.37
CA GLY A 68 -9.94 6.98 1.41
C GLY A 68 -10.57 6.60 2.75
N GLY A 69 -11.72 7.21 3.03
CA GLY A 69 -12.51 6.87 4.19
C GLY A 69 -13.51 5.76 3.88
N GLU A 70 -14.11 5.23 4.93
CA GLU A 70 -15.16 4.24 4.80
C GLU A 70 -16.43 4.89 4.29
N SER A 71 -17.19 4.19 3.46
CA SER A 71 -18.46 4.68 2.93
C SER A 71 -19.62 3.90 3.53
N GLY A 72 -20.83 4.47 3.45
CA GLY A 72 -22.05 3.83 3.92
C GLY A 72 -22.59 4.44 5.21
N PRO A 73 -23.83 4.04 5.61
CA PRO A 73 -24.53 4.69 6.74
C PRO A 73 -23.87 4.46 8.10
N LYS A 74 -23.03 3.44 8.23
CA LYS A 74 -22.31 3.15 9.48
C LYS A 74 -20.82 3.37 9.31
N ALA A 75 -20.41 4.23 8.40
CA ALA A 75 -19.02 4.50 8.14
C ALA A 75 -18.32 5.06 9.38
N ARG A 76 -17.13 4.52 9.67
CA ARG A 76 -16.28 5.05 10.72
C ARG A 76 -15.54 6.27 10.17
N GLU A 77 -15.29 7.25 11.03
CA GLU A 77 -14.63 8.47 10.61
C GLU A 77 -13.15 8.24 10.31
N MET A 78 -12.67 8.92 9.28
CA MET A 78 -11.24 9.02 9.01
C MET A 78 -10.75 10.36 9.55
N ASP A 79 -9.70 10.34 10.35
CA ASP A 79 -9.03 11.57 10.77
C ASP A 79 -8.24 12.12 9.59
N ALA A 80 -8.53 13.36 9.21
CA ALA A 80 -7.84 13.99 8.09
C ALA A 80 -6.32 14.13 8.31
N ASP A 81 -5.88 14.16 9.56
CA ASP A 81 -4.45 14.23 9.87
C ASP A 81 -3.72 12.95 9.48
N TRP A 82 -4.40 11.81 9.50
CA TRP A 82 -3.80 10.56 9.04
C TRP A 82 -3.48 10.63 7.55
N ALA A 83 -4.40 11.18 6.75
CA ALA A 83 -4.19 11.33 5.31
C ALA A 83 -3.10 12.35 5.03
N ARG A 84 -3.06 13.47 5.75
CA ARG A 84 -2.00 14.48 5.61
C ARG A 84 -0.64 13.91 5.94
N SER A 85 -0.56 13.10 7.00
CA SER A 85 0.68 12.43 7.38
C SER A 85 1.23 11.56 6.26
N ILE A 86 0.34 10.80 5.61
CA ILE A 86 0.75 9.95 4.48
C ILE A 86 1.24 10.81 3.33
N GLN A 87 0.54 11.89 3.01
CA GLN A 87 0.96 12.82 1.96
C GLN A 87 2.34 13.40 2.24
N ASP A 88 2.57 13.84 3.47
CA ASP A 88 3.85 14.41 3.88
C ASP A 88 4.97 13.37 3.79
N GLN A 89 4.71 12.14 4.20
CA GLN A 89 5.69 11.07 4.11
C GLN A 89 6.04 10.74 2.66
N CYS A 90 5.04 10.69 1.78
CA CYS A 90 5.27 10.43 0.35
C CYS A 90 6.12 11.53 -0.29
N ALA A 91 5.93 12.78 0.13
CA ALA A 91 6.71 13.90 -0.39
C ALA A 91 8.19 13.80 -0.01
N ARG A 92 8.51 13.05 1.06
CA ARG A 92 9.90 12.86 1.51
C ARG A 92 10.58 11.62 0.90
N HIS A 93 9.82 10.79 0.24
CA HIS A 93 10.32 9.61 -0.44
C HIS A 93 10.44 9.89 -1.94
#